data_04f6e3a9f08191fbc47cdb25e0179f4d
#
_entry.id   04f6e3a9f08191fbc47cdb25e0179f4d
#
_cell.length_a   1.000
_cell.length_b   1.000
_cell.length_c   1.000
_cell.angle_alpha   90.00
_cell.angle_beta   90.00
_cell.angle_gamma   90.00
#
_symmetry.space_group_name_H-M   'P 1'
#
loop_
_entity.id
_entity.type
_entity.pdbx_description
1 polymer ?
#
loop_
_entity_poly.entity_id
_entity_poly.type
_entity_poly.pdbx_seq_one_letter_code
_entity_poly.pdbx_strand_id
1 'polypeptide(L)'
;MGIENIVAVDGNEQRLAFAKRMGAGETVNFMNYKGIDNLANAVKDAFGGHLADFAFQCTGSPVAHSNIYKFIRNGGGLCELGFFINGGDATINPHFDLCSKEITLVGSWVYTLRDYATTF
;
A
#
# COMPACT_ATOMS: atom_id res chain seq x y z
N MET A 1 -17.91 2.77 -3.15
CA MET A 1 -17.32 1.64 -3.90
C MET A 1 -17.29 0.32 -3.09
N GLY A 2 -17.85 0.26 -1.90
CA GLY A 2 -18.03 -1.00 -1.15
C GLY A 2 -16.77 -1.63 -0.55
N ILE A 3 -15.64 -0.93 -0.53
CA ILE A 3 -14.47 -1.37 0.22
C ILE A 3 -14.60 -0.83 1.65
N GLU A 4 -14.72 -1.74 2.61
CA GLU A 4 -15.04 -1.37 4.00
C GLU A 4 -13.80 -1.36 4.90
N ASN A 5 -12.78 -2.15 4.57
CA ASN A 5 -11.58 -2.29 5.41
C ASN A 5 -10.36 -1.67 4.71
N ILE A 6 -10.10 -0.42 5.01
CA ILE A 6 -8.96 0.34 4.46
C ILE A 6 -8.02 0.74 5.58
N VAL A 7 -6.75 0.38 5.46
CA VAL A 7 -5.66 0.83 6.34
C VAL A 7 -4.77 1.80 5.57
N ALA A 8 -4.64 3.02 6.07
CA ALA A 8 -3.72 4.01 5.50
C ALA A 8 -2.38 3.98 6.24
N VAL A 9 -1.28 3.89 5.48
CA VAL A 9 0.09 3.88 6.03
C VAL A 9 0.82 5.12 5.53
N ASP A 10 1.26 5.98 6.42
CA ASP A 10 2.02 7.21 6.10
C ASP A 10 2.93 7.58 7.28
N GLY A 11 3.91 8.46 7.07
CA GLY A 11 4.72 9.04 8.14
C GLY A 11 4.22 10.41 8.62
N ASN A 12 3.21 10.98 7.98
CA ASN A 12 2.68 12.31 8.29
C ASN A 12 1.32 12.21 9.01
N GLU A 13 1.26 12.64 10.24
CA GLU A 13 0.06 12.60 11.09
C GLU A 13 -1.14 13.35 10.49
N GLN A 14 -0.90 14.47 9.80
CA GLN A 14 -1.98 15.24 9.18
C GLN A 14 -2.61 14.47 8.01
N ARG A 15 -1.78 13.77 7.20
CA ARG A 15 -2.27 12.90 6.12
C ARG A 15 -3.02 11.69 6.68
N LEU A 16 -2.54 11.09 7.75
CA LEU A 16 -3.24 10.00 8.43
C LEU A 16 -4.60 10.44 8.99
N ALA A 17 -4.64 11.61 9.67
CA ALA A 17 -5.88 12.19 10.15
C ALA A 17 -6.86 12.51 8.98
N PHE A 18 -6.34 12.96 7.83
CA PHE A 18 -7.16 13.17 6.65
C PHE A 18 -7.69 11.85 6.09
N ALA A 19 -6.86 10.82 5.99
CA ALA A 19 -7.27 9.48 5.55
C ALA A 19 -8.42 8.92 6.40
N LYS A 20 -8.36 9.09 7.73
CA LYS A 20 -9.47 8.75 8.63
C LYS A 20 -10.76 9.47 8.27
N ARG A 21 -10.70 10.79 8.04
CA ARG A 21 -11.89 11.57 7.63
C ARG A 21 -12.45 11.13 6.28
N MET A 22 -11.59 10.62 5.39
CA MET A 22 -11.99 10.12 4.08
C MET A 22 -12.48 8.67 4.10
N GLY A 23 -12.51 8.03 5.27
CA GLY A 23 -13.11 6.70 5.44
C GLY A 23 -12.11 5.55 5.66
N ALA A 24 -10.83 5.82 5.88
CA ALA A 24 -9.91 4.77 6.31
C ALA A 24 -10.34 4.24 7.69
N GLY A 25 -10.51 2.91 7.79
CA GLY A 25 -10.88 2.23 9.03
C GLY A 25 -9.78 2.36 10.07
N GLU A 26 -8.53 2.13 9.68
CA GLU A 26 -7.35 2.26 10.54
C GLU A 26 -6.22 3.04 9.86
N THR A 27 -5.29 3.53 10.67
CA THR A 27 -4.10 4.25 10.20
C THR A 27 -2.86 3.76 10.92
N VAL A 28 -1.75 3.65 10.21
CA VAL A 28 -0.46 3.23 10.75
C VAL A 28 0.61 4.27 10.39
N ASN A 29 1.19 4.92 11.40
CA ASN A 29 2.33 5.79 11.19
C ASN A 29 3.61 4.94 11.18
N PHE A 30 4.25 4.80 10.02
CA PHE A 30 5.44 3.97 9.87
C PHE A 30 6.65 4.48 10.68
N MET A 31 6.67 5.76 11.04
CA MET A 31 7.74 6.36 11.86
C MET A 31 7.79 5.80 13.30
N ASN A 32 6.69 5.20 13.76
CA ASN A 32 6.60 4.62 15.10
C ASN A 32 7.22 3.21 15.20
N TYR A 33 7.63 2.62 14.06
CA TYR A 33 8.10 1.24 14.02
C TYR A 33 9.54 1.14 13.52
N LYS A 34 10.39 0.45 14.25
CA LYS A 34 11.76 0.15 13.82
C LYS A 34 11.78 -1.15 13.02
N GLY A 35 12.17 -1.04 11.76
CA GLY A 35 12.28 -2.19 10.84
C GLY A 35 10.94 -2.62 10.25
N ILE A 36 11.05 -3.25 9.11
CA ILE A 36 9.90 -3.59 8.28
C ILE A 36 9.01 -4.67 8.91
N ASP A 37 9.57 -5.60 9.67
CA ASP A 37 8.79 -6.68 10.26
C ASP A 37 7.84 -6.15 11.36
N ASN A 38 8.30 -5.17 12.16
CA ASN A 38 7.44 -4.52 13.14
C ASN A 38 6.34 -3.69 12.46
N LEU A 39 6.66 -3.00 11.38
CA LEU A 39 5.67 -2.26 10.60
C LEU A 39 4.66 -3.23 9.96
N ALA A 40 5.12 -4.35 9.39
CA ALA A 40 4.23 -5.35 8.80
C ALA A 40 3.27 -5.96 9.83
N ASN A 41 3.75 -6.23 11.04
CA ASN A 41 2.89 -6.68 12.12
C ASN A 41 1.86 -5.62 12.51
N ALA A 42 2.25 -4.35 12.62
CA ALA A 42 1.31 -3.27 12.91
C ALA A 42 0.23 -3.10 11.84
N VAL A 43 0.59 -3.22 10.56
CA VAL A 43 -0.38 -3.20 9.46
C VAL A 43 -1.31 -4.41 9.53
N LYS A 44 -0.77 -5.59 9.82
CA LYS A 44 -1.55 -6.82 10.02
C LYS A 44 -2.53 -6.68 11.19
N ASP A 45 -2.09 -6.12 12.32
CA ASP A 45 -2.95 -5.90 13.48
C ASP A 45 -4.07 -4.91 13.16
N ALA A 46 -3.77 -3.85 12.39
CA ALA A 46 -4.76 -2.89 11.92
C ALA A 46 -5.83 -3.52 11.01
N PHE A 47 -5.52 -4.63 10.33
CA PHE A 47 -6.47 -5.46 9.60
C PHE A 47 -7.10 -6.59 10.44
N GLY A 48 -7.01 -6.51 11.78
CA GLY A 48 -7.58 -7.54 12.66
C GLY A 48 -6.84 -8.88 12.63
N GLY A 49 -5.53 -8.85 12.38
CA GLY A 49 -4.67 -10.04 12.31
C GLY A 49 -4.53 -10.66 10.93
N HIS A 50 -5.04 -10.02 9.89
CA HIS A 50 -4.95 -10.47 8.50
C HIS A 50 -4.00 -9.58 7.67
N LEU A 51 -3.51 -10.10 6.55
CA LEU A 51 -2.81 -9.31 5.55
C LEU A 51 -3.80 -8.74 4.54
N ALA A 52 -3.41 -7.66 3.88
CA ALA A 52 -4.26 -6.98 2.88
C ALA A 52 -4.53 -7.88 1.67
N ASP A 53 -5.76 -7.85 1.15
CA ASP A 53 -6.12 -8.46 -0.14
C ASP A 53 -5.46 -7.72 -1.30
N PHE A 54 -5.38 -6.40 -1.19
CA PHE A 54 -4.85 -5.53 -2.22
C PHE A 54 -4.17 -4.30 -1.61
N ALA A 55 -3.08 -3.87 -2.20
CA ALA A 55 -2.37 -2.66 -1.79
C ALA A 55 -2.23 -1.67 -2.96
N PHE A 56 -2.25 -0.39 -2.62
CA PHE A 56 -1.93 0.72 -3.53
C PHE A 56 -0.67 1.42 -3.03
N GLN A 57 0.39 1.39 -3.82
CA GLN A 57 1.60 2.15 -3.54
C GLN A 57 1.50 3.53 -4.23
N CYS A 58 1.40 4.57 -3.41
CA CYS A 58 1.12 5.93 -3.88
C CYS A 58 2.26 6.92 -3.59
N THR A 59 3.43 6.45 -3.12
CA THR A 59 4.45 7.35 -2.58
C THR A 59 5.60 7.65 -3.53
N GLY A 60 5.86 6.83 -4.54
CA GLY A 60 7.07 6.94 -5.38
C GLY A 60 8.38 6.71 -4.62
N SER A 61 8.32 6.09 -3.45
CA SER A 61 9.49 5.74 -2.64
C SER A 61 9.96 4.32 -2.96
N PRO A 62 11.21 4.12 -3.41
CA PRO A 62 11.77 2.78 -3.64
C PRO A 62 11.70 1.88 -2.40
N VAL A 63 11.94 2.44 -1.21
CA VAL A 63 11.86 1.70 0.06
C VAL A 63 10.42 1.25 0.34
N ALA A 64 9.44 2.12 0.12
CA ALA A 64 8.03 1.76 0.31
C ALA A 64 7.62 0.66 -0.67
N HIS A 65 8.03 0.73 -1.93
CA HIS A 65 7.77 -0.31 -2.93
C HIS A 65 8.41 -1.65 -2.54
N SER A 66 9.68 -1.64 -2.12
CA SER A 66 10.38 -2.87 -1.70
C SER A 66 9.73 -3.54 -0.48
N ASN A 67 9.06 -2.78 0.36
CA ASN A 67 8.50 -3.25 1.62
C ASN A 67 7.03 -3.67 1.54
N ILE A 68 6.26 -3.13 0.60
CA ILE A 68 4.79 -3.27 0.56
C ILE A 68 4.33 -4.72 0.40
N TYR A 69 5.14 -5.56 -0.22
CA TYR A 69 4.83 -6.99 -0.39
C TYR A 69 4.62 -7.74 0.92
N LYS A 70 5.20 -7.25 2.03
CA LYS A 70 5.02 -7.82 3.37
C LYS A 70 3.63 -7.56 3.95
N PHE A 71 2.89 -6.61 3.40
CA PHE A 71 1.54 -6.26 3.86
C PHE A 71 0.45 -7.07 3.15
N ILE A 72 0.79 -7.72 2.03
CA ILE A 72 -0.17 -8.37 1.12
C ILE A 72 -0.18 -9.88 1.37
N ARG A 73 -1.38 -10.48 1.43
CA ARG A 73 -1.52 -11.93 1.55
C ARG A 73 -1.14 -12.69 0.27
N ASN A 74 -1.00 -13.99 0.38
CA ASN A 74 -0.84 -14.86 -0.78
C ASN A 74 -2.07 -14.75 -1.70
N GLY A 75 -1.85 -14.73 -3.01
CA GLY A 75 -2.88 -14.50 -4.02
C GLY A 75 -3.44 -13.08 -4.04
N GLY A 76 -2.80 -12.14 -3.34
CA GLY A 76 -3.21 -10.75 -3.31
C GLY A 76 -2.69 -9.93 -4.49
N GLY A 77 -2.93 -8.61 -4.46
CA GLY A 77 -2.53 -7.71 -5.53
C GLY A 77 -1.86 -6.43 -5.05
N LEU A 78 -1.07 -5.86 -5.93
CA LEU A 78 -0.42 -4.56 -5.76
C LEU A 78 -0.63 -3.70 -6.99
N CYS A 79 -1.16 -2.50 -6.81
CA CYS A 79 -1.16 -1.46 -7.83
C CYS A 79 -0.09 -0.42 -7.50
N GLU A 80 0.86 -0.27 -8.41
CA GLU A 80 1.89 0.75 -8.32
C GLU A 80 1.46 2.02 -9.05
N LEU A 81 1.24 3.10 -8.30
CA LEU A 81 0.81 4.41 -8.78
C LEU A 81 1.85 5.50 -8.50
N GLY A 82 2.75 5.24 -7.54
CA GLY A 82 3.58 6.28 -6.93
C GLY A 82 4.73 6.75 -7.80
N PHE A 83 5.21 5.93 -8.72
CA PHE A 83 6.37 6.23 -9.55
C PHE A 83 6.01 6.96 -10.86
N PHE A 84 5.19 7.99 -10.78
CA PHE A 84 4.95 8.89 -11.93
C PHE A 84 6.18 9.80 -12.22
N ILE A 85 7.17 9.81 -11.33
CA ILE A 85 8.51 10.35 -11.57
C ILE A 85 9.54 9.25 -11.26
N ASN A 86 10.70 9.31 -11.87
CA ASN A 86 11.78 8.38 -11.54
C ASN A 86 12.37 8.72 -10.17
N GLY A 87 11.91 8.02 -9.14
CA GLY A 87 12.38 8.15 -7.74
C GLY A 87 13.59 7.26 -7.42
N GLY A 88 14.12 6.54 -8.40
CA GLY A 88 15.22 5.58 -8.23
C GLY A 88 14.74 4.12 -8.26
N ASP A 89 15.69 3.21 -8.07
CA ASP A 89 15.45 1.77 -8.18
C ASP A 89 14.89 1.19 -6.87
N ALA A 90 13.88 0.34 -6.99
CA ALA A 90 13.35 -0.47 -5.90
C ALA A 90 13.87 -1.90 -6.03
N THR A 91 14.20 -2.53 -4.89
CA THR A 91 14.65 -3.91 -4.86
C THR A 91 13.52 -4.83 -4.42
N ILE A 92 13.24 -5.84 -5.22
CA ILE A 92 12.32 -6.92 -4.89
C ILE A 92 13.03 -8.26 -4.99
N ASN A 93 12.59 -9.24 -4.20
CA ASN A 93 13.00 -10.63 -4.37
C ASN A 93 11.88 -11.36 -5.13
N PRO A 94 12.07 -11.68 -6.44
CA PRO A 94 10.99 -12.28 -7.24
C PRO A 94 10.44 -13.58 -6.67
N HIS A 95 11.29 -14.37 -6.00
CA HIS A 95 10.84 -15.61 -5.36
C HIS A 95 9.91 -15.34 -4.18
N PHE A 96 10.36 -14.55 -3.20
CA PHE A 96 9.60 -14.33 -1.96
C PHE A 96 8.49 -13.29 -2.08
N ASP A 97 8.70 -12.27 -2.91
CA ASP A 97 7.76 -11.14 -2.99
C ASP A 97 6.66 -11.36 -4.04
N LEU A 98 6.94 -12.14 -5.09
CA LEU A 98 5.99 -12.37 -6.18
C LEU A 98 5.58 -13.83 -6.31
N CYS A 99 6.54 -14.72 -6.69
CA CYS A 99 6.19 -16.07 -7.14
C CYS A 99 5.62 -16.94 -6.02
N SER A 100 6.29 -17.00 -4.86
CA SER A 100 5.83 -17.85 -3.74
C SER A 100 4.52 -17.35 -3.10
N LYS A 101 4.17 -16.09 -3.33
CA LYS A 101 2.94 -15.47 -2.85
C LYS A 101 1.86 -15.35 -3.92
N GLU A 102 2.18 -15.65 -5.19
CA GLU A 102 1.27 -15.49 -6.32
C GLU A 102 0.68 -14.07 -6.44
N ILE A 103 1.53 -13.03 -6.23
CA ILE A 103 1.11 -11.63 -6.26
C ILE A 103 0.84 -11.17 -7.69
N THR A 104 -0.30 -10.52 -7.89
CA THR A 104 -0.57 -9.75 -9.10
C THR A 104 -0.05 -8.32 -8.94
N LEU A 105 0.96 -7.94 -9.73
CA LEU A 105 1.50 -6.58 -9.76
C LEU A 105 1.01 -5.85 -11.01
N VAL A 106 0.39 -4.69 -10.81
CA VAL A 106 -0.11 -3.83 -11.88
C VAL A 106 0.49 -2.43 -11.74
N GLY A 107 1.08 -1.92 -12.81
CA GLY A 107 1.44 -0.51 -12.91
C GLY A 107 0.27 0.31 -13.43
N SER A 108 0.06 1.50 -12.88
CA SER A 108 -0.93 2.45 -13.38
C SER A 108 -0.26 3.81 -13.63
N TRP A 109 -0.58 4.39 -14.79
CA TRP A 109 -0.01 5.67 -15.20
C TRP A 109 -1.11 6.70 -15.46
N VAL A 110 -1.18 7.70 -14.59
CA VAL A 110 -2.16 8.79 -14.61
C VAL A 110 -3.62 8.30 -14.70
N TYR A 111 -4.53 9.14 -15.17
CA TYR A 111 -5.96 8.86 -15.31
C TYR A 111 -6.51 9.58 -16.55
N THR A 112 -7.65 9.13 -17.03
CA THR A 112 -8.37 9.77 -18.13
C THR A 112 -9.46 10.68 -17.61
N LEU A 113 -9.99 11.59 -18.47
CA LEU A 113 -11.15 12.41 -18.12
C LEU A 113 -12.39 11.57 -17.74
N ARG A 114 -12.48 10.35 -18.24
CA ARG A 114 -13.57 9.42 -17.93
C ARG A 114 -13.48 8.93 -16.48
N ASP A 115 -12.28 8.69 -15.98
CA ASP A 115 -12.05 8.25 -14.60
C ASP A 115 -12.47 9.34 -13.61
N TYR A 116 -12.29 10.61 -14.00
CA TYR A 116 -12.68 11.77 -13.20
C TYR A 116 -14.18 11.78 -12.89
N ALA A 117 -15.01 11.51 -13.89
CA ALA A 117 -16.47 11.48 -13.73
C ALA A 117 -16.97 10.33 -12.83
N THR A 118 -16.15 9.30 -12.65
CA THR A 118 -16.50 8.15 -11.81
C THR A 118 -16.03 8.34 -10.35
N THR A 119 -15.07 9.23 -10.12
CA THR A 119 -14.46 9.45 -8.80
C THR A 119 -15.26 10.44 -7.94
N PHE A 120 -16.00 11.35 -8.55
CA PHE A 120 -16.87 12.37 -7.93
C PHE A 120 -18.34 12.11 -8.20
#